data_15fe1759a8d9dbd373347e4bec3d0cf2
#
_entry.id   15fe1759a8d9dbd373347e4bec3d0cf2
#
_cell.length_a   1.000
_cell.length_b   1.000
_cell.length_c   1.000
_cell.angle_alpha   90.00
_cell.angle_beta   90.00
_cell.angle_gamma   90.00
#
_symmetry.space_group_name_H-M   'P 1'
#
loop_
_entity.id
_entity.type
_entity.pdbx_description
1 polymer ?
#
loop_
_entity_poly.entity_id
_entity_poly.type
_entity_poly.pdbx_seq_one_letter_code
_entity_poly.pdbx_strand_id
1 'polypeptide(L)'
;MTNPIYDCVINKKTTQKPIWFMRQAGRYLPEFRKIRKLNPNFINLCLNKNLSAEITLQPLKRFDLSAAIIFSDILMVPYGLHQNVSFKKNFGPALGDISLDNLLNIKKEEFITKLKPIYNCIKKVKSNKIMKNKNLIGFVGAPWTLLVYMINKKSPKNKISNNFFDNKNLINGILNKLEEFLKIHIENQINNGADVIQIFDSWAGLIDKKDLANYAYLPTLNLVNFIKSKNVPVICFPRGIKNYKEYSEFVKPDAISIDYKVDPHKIKKEIKIPVQGGLNPNILLSDKETIKKEALNYLNLFK
;
A
#
# COMPACT_ATOMS: atom_id res chain seq x y z
N MET A 1 22.61 -0.74 -13.36
CA MET A 1 21.90 -1.50 -12.31
C MET A 1 20.49 -1.77 -12.82
N THR A 2 20.04 -3.02 -12.79
CA THR A 2 18.67 -3.36 -13.20
C THR A 2 17.70 -2.97 -12.07
N ASN A 3 16.59 -2.32 -12.43
CA ASN A 3 15.50 -1.99 -11.53
C ASN A 3 14.24 -2.73 -12.01
N PRO A 4 14.05 -4.01 -11.65
CA PRO A 4 13.11 -4.91 -12.34
C PRO A 4 11.68 -4.38 -12.42
N ILE A 5 11.16 -3.76 -11.35
CA ILE A 5 9.80 -3.19 -11.36
C ILE A 5 9.78 -1.91 -12.20
N TYR A 6 10.77 -1.04 -12.04
CA TYR A 6 10.87 0.19 -12.84
C TYR A 6 10.95 -0.12 -14.34
N ASP A 7 11.81 -1.08 -14.71
CA ASP A 7 11.96 -1.49 -16.09
C ASP A 7 10.67 -2.07 -16.67
N CYS A 8 9.94 -2.87 -15.88
CA CYS A 8 8.65 -3.42 -16.27
C CYS A 8 7.57 -2.34 -16.41
N VAL A 9 7.50 -1.41 -15.45
CA VAL A 9 6.39 -0.47 -15.33
C VAL A 9 6.57 0.74 -16.24
N ILE A 10 7.77 1.31 -16.29
CA ILE A 10 8.06 2.53 -17.05
C ILE A 10 8.63 2.22 -18.43
N ASN A 11 9.68 1.40 -18.49
CA ASN A 11 10.37 1.11 -19.75
C ASN A 11 9.64 0.07 -20.60
N LYS A 12 8.64 -0.65 -20.03
CA LYS A 12 7.92 -1.77 -20.67
C LYS A 12 8.86 -2.82 -21.24
N LYS A 13 10.03 -2.97 -20.62
CA LYS A 13 11.10 -3.90 -21.01
C LYS A 13 11.39 -4.81 -19.83
N THR A 14 11.21 -6.08 -19.99
CA THR A 14 11.60 -7.06 -18.98
C THR A 14 12.12 -8.32 -19.64
N THR A 15 13.28 -8.79 -19.20
CA THR A 15 13.79 -10.13 -19.54
C THR A 15 13.11 -11.18 -18.65
N GLN A 16 12.69 -10.78 -17.44
CA GLN A 16 11.96 -11.62 -16.50
C GLN A 16 10.87 -10.79 -15.84
N LYS A 17 9.68 -11.38 -15.64
CA LYS A 17 8.60 -10.72 -14.90
C LYS A 17 9.02 -10.52 -13.45
N PRO A 18 8.99 -9.28 -12.92
CA PRO A 18 9.34 -9.04 -11.52
C PRO A 18 8.32 -9.69 -10.58
N ILE A 19 8.83 -10.31 -9.53
CA ILE A 19 8.00 -11.01 -8.53
C ILE A 19 8.22 -10.39 -7.16
N TRP A 20 7.12 -10.03 -6.51
CA TRP A 20 7.04 -9.69 -5.10
C TRP A 20 5.64 -9.99 -4.57
N PHE A 21 5.48 -10.08 -3.25
CA PHE A 21 4.18 -10.34 -2.63
C PHE A 21 3.85 -9.28 -1.59
N MET A 22 2.62 -8.80 -1.61
CA MET A 22 2.12 -7.77 -0.69
C MET A 22 2.36 -8.12 0.79
N ARG A 23 2.30 -9.41 1.15
CA ARG A 23 2.54 -9.92 2.50
C ARG A 23 3.72 -10.89 2.55
N GLN A 24 4.79 -10.56 1.84
CA GLN A 24 6.00 -11.38 1.83
C GLN A 24 6.70 -11.43 3.19
N ALA A 25 6.63 -10.38 4.01
CA ALA A 25 6.97 -10.45 5.42
C ALA A 25 5.71 -10.82 6.23
N GLY A 26 5.79 -11.85 7.08
CA GLY A 26 4.59 -12.26 7.80
C GLY A 26 4.74 -13.48 8.70
N ARG A 27 3.62 -13.85 9.31
CA ARG A 27 3.55 -14.90 10.35
C ARG A 27 3.96 -16.30 9.89
N TYR A 28 4.04 -16.57 8.61
CA TYR A 28 4.54 -17.84 8.10
C TYR A 28 6.07 -17.98 8.28
N LEU A 29 6.79 -16.85 8.42
CA LEU A 29 8.23 -16.85 8.68
C LEU A 29 8.51 -17.08 10.18
N PRO A 30 9.31 -18.10 10.55
CA PRO A 30 9.67 -18.33 11.96
C PRO A 30 10.40 -17.17 12.60
N GLU A 31 11.32 -16.53 11.86
CA GLU A 31 12.07 -15.35 12.31
C GLU A 31 11.17 -14.16 12.58
N PHE A 32 10.14 -13.93 11.75
CA PHE A 32 9.12 -12.92 12.02
C PHE A 32 8.37 -13.22 13.32
N ARG A 33 7.95 -14.48 13.53
CA ARG A 33 7.25 -14.88 14.76
C ARG A 33 8.09 -14.66 16.02
N LYS A 34 9.42 -14.93 15.96
CA LYS A 34 10.34 -14.65 17.08
C LYS A 34 10.36 -13.17 17.44
N ILE A 35 10.56 -12.29 16.45
CA ILE A 35 10.54 -10.84 16.67
C ILE A 35 9.18 -10.40 17.22
N ARG A 36 8.09 -10.88 16.65
CA ARG A 36 6.72 -10.47 17.02
C ARG A 36 6.34 -10.90 18.43
N LYS A 37 6.84 -12.05 18.90
CA LYS A 37 6.63 -12.54 20.27
C LYS A 37 7.27 -11.60 21.30
N LEU A 38 8.47 -11.09 21.01
CA LEU A 38 9.20 -10.18 21.89
C LEU A 38 8.72 -8.73 21.79
N ASN A 39 8.01 -8.38 20.69
CA ASN A 39 7.54 -7.02 20.42
C ASN A 39 6.02 -7.03 20.15
N PRO A 40 5.19 -7.15 21.20
CA PRO A 40 3.74 -7.30 21.07
C PRO A 40 3.05 -6.01 20.60
N ASN A 41 3.63 -4.83 20.84
CA ASN A 41 3.09 -3.56 20.32
C ASN A 41 3.47 -3.38 18.86
N PHE A 42 2.46 -3.39 17.97
CA PHE A 42 2.68 -3.34 16.53
C PHE A 42 3.15 -1.96 16.05
N ILE A 43 2.64 -0.88 16.64
CA ILE A 43 3.05 0.49 16.31
C ILE A 43 4.54 0.68 16.68
N ASN A 44 4.92 0.29 17.89
CA ASN A 44 6.31 0.37 18.32
C ASN A 44 7.23 -0.48 17.44
N LEU A 45 6.75 -1.62 16.96
CA LEU A 45 7.52 -2.45 16.02
C LEU A 45 7.72 -1.73 14.68
N CYS A 46 6.67 -1.11 14.11
CA CYS A 46 6.79 -0.31 12.88
C CYS A 46 7.73 0.90 13.05
N LEU A 47 7.76 1.48 14.25
CA LEU A 47 8.64 2.61 14.59
C LEU A 47 10.05 2.18 15.01
N ASN A 48 10.33 0.89 15.11
CA ASN A 48 11.70 0.43 15.39
C ASN A 48 12.46 0.22 14.08
N LYS A 49 13.26 1.20 13.67
CA LYS A 49 14.02 1.18 12.41
C LYS A 49 14.85 -0.09 12.17
N ASN A 50 15.36 -0.71 13.24
CA ASN A 50 16.21 -1.89 13.12
C ASN A 50 15.39 -3.15 12.90
N LEU A 51 14.36 -3.37 13.71
CA LEU A 51 13.48 -4.54 13.60
C LEU A 51 12.64 -4.48 12.34
N SER A 52 12.11 -3.32 11.97
CA SER A 52 11.38 -3.15 10.71
C SER A 52 12.25 -3.41 9.48
N ALA A 53 13.51 -2.96 9.50
CA ALA A 53 14.46 -3.25 8.43
C ALA A 53 14.79 -4.75 8.36
N GLU A 54 15.02 -5.40 9.50
CA GLU A 54 15.24 -6.84 9.56
C GLU A 54 14.05 -7.60 8.97
N ILE A 55 12.82 -7.28 9.42
CA ILE A 55 11.59 -7.93 8.93
C ILE A 55 11.42 -7.71 7.41
N THR A 56 11.69 -6.51 6.92
CA THR A 56 11.64 -6.19 5.49
C THR A 56 12.56 -7.08 4.67
N LEU A 57 13.74 -7.39 5.19
CA LEU A 57 14.77 -8.17 4.49
C LEU A 57 14.61 -9.68 4.64
N GLN A 58 13.85 -10.18 5.62
CA GLN A 58 13.67 -11.62 5.87
C GLN A 58 13.21 -12.39 4.62
N PRO A 59 12.19 -11.96 3.86
CA PRO A 59 11.76 -12.67 2.65
C PRO A 59 12.85 -12.77 1.59
N LEU A 60 13.65 -11.72 1.41
CA LEU A 60 14.72 -11.68 0.41
C LEU A 60 15.89 -12.63 0.74
N LYS A 61 16.04 -13.02 2.00
CA LYS A 61 17.02 -14.03 2.43
C LYS A 61 16.58 -15.45 2.08
N ARG A 62 15.27 -15.67 1.86
CA ARG A 62 14.68 -16.97 1.60
C ARG A 62 14.28 -17.20 0.16
N PHE A 63 13.88 -16.13 -0.51
CA PHE A 63 13.29 -16.19 -1.84
C PHE A 63 13.97 -15.19 -2.77
N ASP A 64 14.13 -15.58 -4.03
CA ASP A 64 14.60 -14.67 -5.06
C ASP A 64 13.47 -13.75 -5.54
N LEU A 65 13.19 -12.73 -4.74
CA LEU A 65 12.19 -11.71 -5.03
C LEU A 65 12.85 -10.50 -5.70
N SER A 66 12.13 -9.89 -6.61
CA SER A 66 12.58 -8.70 -7.36
C SER A 66 12.51 -7.41 -6.53
N ALA A 67 11.77 -7.41 -5.43
CA ALA A 67 11.61 -6.25 -4.59
C ALA A 67 11.38 -6.60 -3.11
N ALA A 68 11.76 -5.65 -2.25
CA ALA A 68 11.26 -5.57 -0.88
C ALA A 68 10.10 -4.56 -0.82
N ILE A 69 9.10 -4.82 0.01
CA ILE A 69 8.15 -3.82 0.47
C ILE A 69 8.45 -3.51 1.93
N ILE A 70 8.53 -2.22 2.27
CA ILE A 70 8.86 -1.80 3.63
C ILE A 70 7.88 -2.37 4.65
N PHE A 71 8.37 -2.89 5.77
CA PHE A 71 7.52 -3.31 6.88
C PHE A 71 7.03 -2.10 7.65
N SER A 72 5.77 -1.76 7.45
CA SER A 72 5.05 -0.65 8.08
C SER A 72 3.54 -0.94 8.01
N ASP A 73 2.71 0.07 8.28
CA ASP A 73 1.26 0.02 8.11
C ASP A 73 0.73 1.32 7.52
N ILE A 74 -0.37 1.25 6.75
CA ILE A 74 -1.03 2.44 6.19
C ILE A 74 -1.56 3.38 7.28
N LEU A 75 -1.88 2.86 8.47
CA LEU A 75 -2.38 3.63 9.60
C LEU A 75 -1.28 4.40 10.34
N MET A 76 -0.03 4.32 9.88
CA MET A 76 1.02 5.20 10.39
C MET A 76 0.77 6.66 10.03
N VAL A 77 0.02 6.95 8.94
CA VAL A 77 -0.40 8.32 8.61
C VAL A 77 -1.40 8.87 9.63
N PRO A 78 -2.54 8.22 9.93
CA PRO A 78 -3.40 8.63 11.05
C PRO A 78 -2.66 8.74 12.38
N TYR A 79 -1.75 7.80 12.68
CA TYR A 79 -0.90 7.88 13.87
C TYR A 79 -0.02 9.14 13.85
N GLY A 80 0.61 9.46 12.73
CA GLY A 80 1.38 10.70 12.53
C GLY A 80 0.53 11.94 12.73
N LEU A 81 -0.72 11.90 12.30
CA LEU A 81 -1.75 12.93 12.49
C LEU A 81 -2.37 12.92 13.90
N HIS A 82 -1.71 12.34 14.89
CA HIS A 82 -2.07 12.33 16.31
C HIS A 82 -3.37 11.58 16.64
N GLN A 83 -3.98 10.86 15.69
CA GLN A 83 -5.04 9.93 16.02
C GLN A 83 -4.45 8.72 16.75
N ASN A 84 -5.06 8.31 17.85
CA ASN A 84 -4.62 7.12 18.57
C ASN A 84 -4.87 5.88 17.70
N VAL A 85 -3.83 5.08 17.46
CA VAL A 85 -3.90 3.85 16.65
C VAL A 85 -3.38 2.69 17.47
N SER A 86 -4.16 1.63 17.55
CA SER A 86 -3.79 0.38 18.22
C SER A 86 -4.22 -0.84 17.41
N PHE A 87 -3.58 -1.99 17.67
CA PHE A 87 -3.92 -3.26 17.04
C PHE A 87 -4.30 -4.28 18.11
N LYS A 88 -5.57 -4.65 18.16
CA LYS A 88 -6.10 -5.61 19.12
C LYS A 88 -6.07 -7.02 18.54
N LYS A 89 -5.66 -8.00 19.36
CA LYS A 89 -5.67 -9.42 18.95
C LYS A 89 -7.09 -9.82 18.52
N ASN A 90 -7.21 -10.48 17.37
CA ASN A 90 -8.46 -10.93 16.74
C ASN A 90 -9.45 -9.83 16.30
N PHE A 91 -9.17 -8.55 16.56
CA PHE A 91 -10.04 -7.42 16.17
C PHE A 91 -9.45 -6.61 15.01
N GLY A 92 -8.12 -6.62 14.86
CA GLY A 92 -7.43 -5.76 13.91
C GLY A 92 -7.22 -4.34 14.45
N PRO A 93 -7.16 -3.32 13.56
CA PRO A 93 -6.90 -1.96 13.94
C PRO A 93 -8.09 -1.34 14.70
N ALA A 94 -7.77 -0.54 15.71
CA ALA A 94 -8.70 0.31 16.44
C ALA A 94 -8.10 1.72 16.54
N LEU A 95 -8.89 2.73 16.13
CA LEU A 95 -8.51 4.13 16.15
C LEU A 95 -9.33 4.88 17.19
N GLY A 96 -8.74 5.89 17.81
CA GLY A 96 -9.43 6.80 18.73
C GLY A 96 -10.28 7.82 18.00
N ASP A 97 -10.85 8.74 18.77
CA ASP A 97 -11.58 9.88 18.23
C ASP A 97 -10.66 10.79 17.44
N ILE A 98 -11.25 11.49 16.48
CA ILE A 98 -10.58 12.52 15.70
C ILE A 98 -11.18 13.87 16.05
N SER A 99 -10.32 14.82 16.37
CA SER A 99 -10.70 16.24 16.51
C SER A 99 -10.25 16.96 15.25
N LEU A 100 -11.19 17.61 14.55
CA LEU A 100 -10.88 18.38 13.36
C LEU A 100 -9.95 19.55 13.69
N ASP A 101 -10.18 20.23 14.81
CA ASP A 101 -9.33 21.35 15.25
C ASP A 101 -7.90 20.90 15.50
N ASN A 102 -7.71 19.78 16.20
CA ASN A 102 -6.37 19.20 16.40
C ASN A 102 -5.72 18.82 15.06
N LEU A 103 -6.49 18.21 14.16
CA LEU A 103 -6.01 17.81 12.84
C LEU A 103 -5.57 19.01 11.99
N LEU A 104 -6.34 20.11 12.03
CA LEU A 104 -6.04 21.33 11.25
C LEU A 104 -4.77 22.03 11.76
N ASN A 105 -4.45 21.93 13.05
CA ASN A 105 -3.32 22.59 13.69
C ASN A 105 -2.02 21.76 13.71
N ILE A 106 -2.01 20.52 13.16
CA ILE A 106 -0.80 19.68 13.12
C ILE A 106 0.27 20.32 12.26
N LYS A 107 1.48 20.46 12.84
CA LYS A 107 2.65 20.96 12.14
C LYS A 107 3.33 19.85 11.35
N LYS A 108 3.85 20.21 10.18
CA LYS A 108 4.58 19.31 9.29
C LYS A 108 5.78 18.65 10.00
N GLU A 109 6.52 19.42 10.77
CA GLU A 109 7.72 18.99 11.49
C GLU A 109 7.39 17.93 12.55
N GLU A 110 6.29 18.09 13.26
CA GLU A 110 5.80 17.11 14.25
C GLU A 110 5.47 15.78 13.60
N PHE A 111 4.72 15.81 12.49
CA PHE A 111 4.39 14.62 11.72
C PHE A 111 5.64 13.91 11.20
N ILE A 112 6.57 14.65 10.59
CA ILE A 112 7.83 14.09 10.08
C ILE A 112 8.64 13.46 11.20
N THR A 113 8.78 14.16 12.34
CA THR A 113 9.52 13.67 13.49
C THR A 113 8.94 12.37 14.03
N LYS A 114 7.62 12.30 14.14
CA LYS A 114 6.90 11.11 14.62
C LYS A 114 7.07 9.90 13.72
N LEU A 115 7.16 10.10 12.40
CA LEU A 115 7.35 9.04 11.41
C LEU A 115 8.81 8.83 10.96
N LYS A 116 9.75 9.64 11.45
CA LYS A 116 11.18 9.55 11.11
C LYS A 116 11.79 8.15 11.24
N PRO A 117 11.39 7.31 12.23
CA PRO A 117 11.90 5.94 12.30
C PRO A 117 11.58 5.09 11.06
N ILE A 118 10.43 5.32 10.39
CA ILE A 118 10.05 4.63 9.16
C ILE A 118 10.99 5.06 8.02
N TYR A 119 11.26 6.35 7.89
CA TYR A 119 12.17 6.88 6.87
C TYR A 119 13.61 6.36 7.07
N ASN A 120 14.06 6.31 8.31
CA ASN A 120 15.35 5.72 8.67
C ASN A 120 15.40 4.21 8.37
N CYS A 121 14.28 3.50 8.53
CA CYS A 121 14.17 2.09 8.15
C CYS A 121 14.34 1.92 6.63
N ILE A 122 13.67 2.75 5.81
CA ILE A 122 13.80 2.74 4.35
C ILE A 122 15.26 2.93 3.94
N LYS A 123 15.93 3.96 4.48
CA LYS A 123 17.35 4.23 4.24
C LYS A 123 18.24 3.03 4.59
N LYS A 124 17.98 2.41 5.74
CA LYS A 124 18.72 1.24 6.21
C LYS A 124 18.52 0.01 5.33
N VAL A 125 17.30 -0.24 4.87
CA VAL A 125 16.99 -1.33 3.94
C VAL A 125 17.68 -1.07 2.60
N LYS A 126 17.54 0.13 2.04
CA LYS A 126 18.10 0.50 0.74
C LYS A 126 19.63 0.34 0.69
N SER A 127 20.33 0.66 1.78
CA SER A 127 21.79 0.51 1.86
C SER A 127 22.28 -0.94 2.05
N ASN A 128 21.38 -1.91 2.24
CA ASN A 128 21.76 -3.29 2.45
C ASN A 128 22.18 -3.97 1.14
N LYS A 129 23.27 -4.75 1.17
CA LYS A 129 23.82 -5.45 -0.01
C LYS A 129 22.82 -6.36 -0.71
N ILE A 130 21.87 -6.96 0.03
CA ILE A 130 20.81 -7.83 -0.53
C ILE A 130 19.87 -7.07 -1.48
N MET A 131 19.81 -5.74 -1.38
CA MET A 131 19.01 -4.89 -2.25
C MET A 131 19.65 -4.60 -3.61
N LYS A 132 20.87 -5.08 -3.85
CA LYS A 132 21.50 -4.91 -5.16
C LYS A 132 20.62 -5.52 -6.25
N ASN A 133 20.30 -4.73 -7.27
CA ASN A 133 19.40 -5.10 -8.38
C ASN A 133 17.95 -5.45 -7.96
N LYS A 134 17.50 -4.95 -6.83
CA LYS A 134 16.11 -5.11 -6.34
C LYS A 134 15.51 -3.75 -6.03
N ASN A 135 14.21 -3.60 -6.24
CA ASN A 135 13.50 -2.38 -5.89
C ASN A 135 13.07 -2.38 -4.42
N LEU A 136 13.04 -1.21 -3.83
CA LEU A 136 12.38 -0.98 -2.53
C LEU A 136 11.04 -0.28 -2.76
N ILE A 137 9.96 -0.94 -2.38
CA ILE A 137 8.60 -0.42 -2.48
C ILE A 137 8.27 0.28 -1.17
N GLY A 138 8.05 1.61 -1.26
CA GLY A 138 7.33 2.38 -0.27
C GLY A 138 5.82 2.29 -0.51
N PHE A 139 5.00 2.59 0.49
CA PHE A 139 3.55 2.54 0.30
C PHE A 139 2.79 3.51 1.20
N VAL A 140 1.55 3.77 0.79
CA VAL A 140 0.56 4.52 1.57
C VAL A 140 -0.82 3.92 1.40
N GLY A 141 -1.71 4.18 2.35
CA GLY A 141 -3.15 4.03 2.12
C GLY A 141 -3.66 5.17 1.24
N ALA A 142 -4.59 4.87 0.33
CA ALA A 142 -5.29 5.92 -0.40
C ALA A 142 -6.08 6.83 0.55
N PRO A 143 -6.28 8.11 0.20
CA PRO A 143 -7.01 9.06 1.05
C PRO A 143 -8.38 8.54 1.48
N TRP A 144 -9.15 7.95 0.56
CA TRP A 144 -10.43 7.32 0.87
C TRP A 144 -10.32 6.20 1.92
N THR A 145 -9.39 5.27 1.71
CA THR A 145 -9.18 4.16 2.66
C THR A 145 -8.82 4.68 4.06
N LEU A 146 -7.96 5.68 4.16
CA LEU A 146 -7.57 6.26 5.44
C LEU A 146 -8.72 7.04 6.08
N LEU A 147 -9.47 7.81 5.30
CA LEU A 147 -10.69 8.49 5.76
C LEU A 147 -11.68 7.50 6.39
N VAL A 148 -11.93 6.38 5.71
CA VAL A 148 -12.81 5.33 6.23
C VAL A 148 -12.32 4.79 7.57
N TYR A 149 -11.03 4.50 7.71
CA TYR A 149 -10.47 4.06 9.00
C TYR A 149 -10.58 5.12 10.08
N MET A 150 -10.28 6.37 9.76
CA MET A 150 -10.26 7.48 10.70
C MET A 150 -11.66 7.77 11.28
N ILE A 151 -12.69 7.76 10.43
CA ILE A 151 -14.07 8.01 10.86
C ILE A 151 -14.70 6.78 11.52
N ASN A 152 -14.56 5.58 10.91
CA ASN A 152 -15.13 4.35 11.46
C ASN A 152 -14.40 3.83 12.71
N LYS A 153 -13.18 4.33 12.98
CA LYS A 153 -12.29 3.89 14.08
C LYS A 153 -11.90 2.42 14.04
N LYS A 154 -12.29 1.70 13.03
CA LYS A 154 -12.02 0.26 12.79
C LYS A 154 -12.18 -0.09 11.32
N SER A 155 -11.74 -1.30 10.95
CA SER A 155 -12.02 -1.84 9.61
C SER A 155 -13.53 -1.91 9.36
N PRO A 156 -14.06 -1.35 8.26
CA PRO A 156 -15.39 -1.66 7.82
C PRO A 156 -15.41 -3.13 7.39
N LYS A 157 -16.44 -3.90 7.78
CA LYS A 157 -16.52 -5.31 7.35
C LYS A 157 -16.90 -5.37 5.86
N ASN A 158 -18.16 -5.05 5.55
CA ASN A 158 -18.69 -5.16 4.19
C ASN A 158 -19.41 -3.89 3.71
N LYS A 159 -19.59 -2.90 4.58
CA LYS A 159 -20.23 -1.63 4.24
C LYS A 159 -19.76 -0.51 5.15
N ILE A 160 -19.85 0.69 4.65
CA ILE A 160 -19.67 1.94 5.39
C ILE A 160 -21.00 2.26 6.10
N SER A 161 -20.96 2.93 7.26
CA SER A 161 -22.18 3.31 7.95
C SER A 161 -23.04 4.26 7.11
N ASN A 162 -24.37 4.17 7.22
CA ASN A 162 -25.28 4.98 6.42
C ASN A 162 -25.12 6.49 6.69
N ASN A 163 -24.71 6.85 7.90
CA ASN A 163 -24.47 8.25 8.32
C ASN A 163 -23.02 8.71 8.09
N PHE A 164 -22.21 7.96 7.30
CA PHE A 164 -20.81 8.32 7.06
C PHE A 164 -20.66 9.71 6.46
N PHE A 165 -21.56 10.11 5.58
CA PHE A 165 -21.52 11.37 4.84
C PHE A 165 -22.32 12.52 5.50
N ASP A 166 -22.87 12.32 6.71
CA ASP A 166 -23.69 13.34 7.37
C ASP A 166 -22.88 14.61 7.71
N ASN A 167 -21.61 14.45 8.05
CA ASN A 167 -20.73 15.58 8.34
C ASN A 167 -19.73 15.84 7.19
N LYS A 168 -20.18 16.50 6.13
CA LYS A 168 -19.36 16.83 4.96
C LYS A 168 -18.16 17.71 5.28
N ASN A 169 -18.28 18.63 6.23
CA ASN A 169 -17.20 19.51 6.65
C ASN A 169 -16.05 18.70 7.28
N LEU A 170 -16.38 17.75 8.15
CA LEU A 170 -15.40 16.85 8.76
C LEU A 170 -14.71 16.00 7.68
N ILE A 171 -15.47 15.41 6.78
CA ILE A 171 -14.95 14.58 5.69
C ILE A 171 -13.98 15.36 4.82
N ASN A 172 -14.40 16.54 4.34
CA ASN A 172 -13.55 17.37 3.47
C ASN A 172 -12.31 17.87 4.20
N GLY A 173 -12.45 18.26 5.48
CA GLY A 173 -11.33 18.66 6.32
C GLY A 173 -10.30 17.53 6.49
N ILE A 174 -10.75 16.31 6.76
CA ILE A 174 -9.87 15.14 6.86
C ILE A 174 -9.22 14.82 5.52
N LEU A 175 -9.97 14.81 4.41
CA LEU A 175 -9.42 14.51 3.08
C LEU A 175 -8.34 15.50 2.66
N ASN A 176 -8.57 16.79 2.87
CA ASN A 176 -7.58 17.82 2.55
C ASN A 176 -6.28 17.63 3.36
N LYS A 177 -6.40 17.35 4.64
CA LYS A 177 -5.24 17.05 5.49
C LYS A 177 -4.56 15.73 5.12
N LEU A 178 -5.32 14.70 4.79
CA LEU A 178 -4.75 13.44 4.29
C LEU A 178 -3.97 13.65 3.00
N GLU A 179 -4.47 14.42 2.05
CA GLU A 179 -3.76 14.71 0.80
C GLU A 179 -2.44 15.44 1.08
N GLU A 180 -2.46 16.48 1.93
CA GLU A 180 -1.28 17.24 2.33
C GLU A 180 -0.22 16.33 2.97
N PHE A 181 -0.60 15.59 4.03
CA PHE A 181 0.35 14.81 4.81
C PHE A 181 0.76 13.49 4.14
N LEU A 182 -0.06 12.94 3.25
CA LEU A 182 0.33 11.83 2.39
C LEU A 182 1.43 12.23 1.41
N LYS A 183 1.34 13.42 0.79
CA LYS A 183 2.41 13.96 -0.06
C LYS A 183 3.72 14.09 0.73
N ILE A 184 3.66 14.62 1.96
CA ILE A 184 4.83 14.71 2.86
C ILE A 184 5.41 13.32 3.17
N HIS A 185 4.56 12.36 3.50
CA HIS A 185 4.97 11.00 3.83
C HIS A 185 5.60 10.28 2.62
N ILE A 186 5.00 10.43 1.45
CA ILE A 186 5.51 9.88 0.18
C ILE A 186 6.87 10.48 -0.16
N GLU A 187 7.01 11.80 -0.09
CA GLU A 187 8.27 12.49 -0.38
C GLU A 187 9.40 12.02 0.54
N ASN A 188 9.11 11.88 1.85
CA ASN A 188 10.10 11.34 2.79
C ASN A 188 10.46 9.88 2.51
N GLN A 189 9.51 9.04 2.06
CA GLN A 189 9.84 7.67 1.64
C GLN A 189 10.75 7.67 0.41
N ILE A 190 10.46 8.48 -0.60
CA ILE A 190 11.26 8.63 -1.82
C ILE A 190 12.67 9.13 -1.49
N ASN A 191 12.77 10.22 -0.74
CA ASN A 191 14.06 10.84 -0.35
C ASN A 191 14.95 9.91 0.48
N ASN A 192 14.38 8.89 1.11
CA ASN A 192 15.13 7.88 1.87
C ASN A 192 15.36 6.57 1.10
N GLY A 193 14.95 6.49 -0.17
CA GLY A 193 15.34 5.44 -1.08
C GLY A 193 14.24 4.46 -1.51
N ALA A 194 12.97 4.81 -1.36
CA ALA A 194 11.89 4.07 -2.02
C ALA A 194 11.97 4.30 -3.54
N ASP A 195 12.03 3.21 -4.31
CA ASP A 195 12.14 3.23 -5.77
C ASP A 195 10.78 3.22 -6.47
N VAL A 196 9.75 2.79 -5.77
CA VAL A 196 8.37 2.63 -6.25
C VAL A 196 7.43 2.96 -5.11
N ILE A 197 6.31 3.60 -5.41
CA ILE A 197 5.24 3.83 -4.41
C ILE A 197 4.01 3.00 -4.77
N GLN A 198 3.53 2.20 -3.81
CA GLN A 198 2.27 1.47 -3.88
C GLN A 198 1.18 2.24 -3.12
N ILE A 199 0.06 2.55 -3.76
CA ILE A 199 -1.12 3.14 -3.11
C ILE A 199 -2.15 2.03 -2.88
N PHE A 200 -2.50 1.77 -1.63
CA PHE A 200 -3.50 0.78 -1.24
C PHE A 200 -4.86 1.42 -0.98
N ASP A 201 -5.81 1.24 -1.89
CA ASP A 201 -7.20 1.63 -1.66
C ASP A 201 -8.07 0.40 -1.33
N SER A 202 -7.91 -0.08 -0.10
CA SER A 202 -8.52 -1.33 0.38
C SER A 202 -10.05 -1.28 0.44
N TRP A 203 -10.62 -0.07 0.48
CA TRP A 203 -12.05 0.17 0.65
C TRP A 203 -12.71 0.88 -0.54
N ALA A 204 -12.01 1.00 -1.68
CA ALA A 204 -12.55 1.63 -2.89
C ALA A 204 -13.86 0.98 -3.36
N GLY A 205 -14.00 -0.34 -3.21
CA GLY A 205 -15.22 -1.05 -3.59
C GLY A 205 -16.42 -0.87 -2.66
N LEU A 206 -16.26 -0.15 -1.54
CA LEU A 206 -17.35 0.10 -0.57
C LEU A 206 -18.05 1.44 -0.76
N ILE A 207 -17.57 2.28 -1.65
CA ILE A 207 -18.17 3.58 -1.96
C ILE A 207 -19.18 3.47 -3.09
N ASP A 208 -20.27 4.22 -3.00
CA ASP A 208 -21.26 4.29 -4.06
C ASP A 208 -20.71 4.93 -5.33
N LYS A 209 -21.20 4.49 -6.50
CA LYS A 209 -20.73 4.98 -7.80
C LYS A 209 -20.77 6.51 -7.92
N LYS A 210 -21.81 7.17 -7.38
CA LYS A 210 -21.98 8.62 -7.42
C LYS A 210 -20.90 9.40 -6.69
N ASP A 211 -20.30 8.79 -5.66
CA ASP A 211 -19.31 9.41 -4.76
C ASP A 211 -17.88 8.98 -5.10
N LEU A 212 -17.74 7.94 -5.92
CA LEU A 212 -16.46 7.27 -6.24
C LEU A 212 -15.43 8.23 -6.85
N ALA A 213 -15.86 9.06 -7.81
CA ALA A 213 -14.98 10.01 -8.46
C ALA A 213 -14.43 11.06 -7.48
N ASN A 214 -15.29 11.61 -6.63
CA ASN A 214 -14.94 12.73 -5.75
C ASN A 214 -14.12 12.30 -4.54
N TYR A 215 -14.42 11.17 -3.92
CA TYR A 215 -13.82 10.76 -2.65
C TYR A 215 -12.73 9.71 -2.79
N ALA A 216 -12.70 8.93 -3.87
CA ALA A 216 -11.68 7.91 -4.10
C ALA A 216 -10.75 8.27 -5.26
N TYR A 217 -11.30 8.55 -6.46
CA TYR A 217 -10.47 8.69 -7.66
C TYR A 217 -9.68 10.01 -7.67
N LEU A 218 -10.34 11.15 -7.47
CA LEU A 218 -9.70 12.46 -7.52
C LEU A 218 -8.60 12.64 -6.46
N PRO A 219 -8.81 12.31 -5.17
CA PRO A 219 -7.74 12.39 -4.19
C PRO A 219 -6.57 11.44 -4.50
N THR A 220 -6.83 10.27 -5.09
CA THR A 220 -5.78 9.34 -5.51
C THR A 220 -5.04 9.86 -6.74
N LEU A 221 -5.72 10.47 -7.73
CA LEU A 221 -5.10 11.15 -8.87
C LEU A 221 -4.12 12.23 -8.43
N ASN A 222 -4.49 13.04 -7.44
CA ASN A 222 -3.62 14.09 -6.90
C ASN A 222 -2.31 13.52 -6.33
N LEU A 223 -2.38 12.36 -5.64
CA LEU A 223 -1.19 11.66 -5.15
C LEU A 223 -0.39 11.05 -6.31
N VAL A 224 -1.05 10.45 -7.30
CA VAL A 224 -0.38 9.89 -8.49
C VAL A 224 0.39 10.97 -9.23
N ASN A 225 -0.21 12.13 -9.49
CA ASN A 225 0.45 13.26 -10.14
C ASN A 225 1.67 13.74 -9.33
N PHE A 226 1.53 13.83 -8.00
CA PHE A 226 2.63 14.19 -7.11
C PHE A 226 3.79 13.19 -7.18
N ILE A 227 3.51 11.88 -7.13
CA ILE A 227 4.54 10.84 -7.19
C ILE A 227 5.26 10.90 -8.55
N LYS A 228 4.51 11.02 -9.64
CA LYS A 228 5.08 11.13 -11.01
C LYS A 228 5.95 12.37 -11.18
N SER A 229 5.61 13.49 -10.54
CA SER A 229 6.46 14.70 -10.54
C SER A 229 7.83 14.49 -9.88
N LYS A 230 7.98 13.43 -9.06
CA LYS A 230 9.24 13.00 -8.45
C LYS A 230 9.99 11.95 -9.30
N ASN A 231 9.53 11.63 -10.52
CA ASN A 231 10.07 10.60 -11.39
C ASN A 231 10.12 9.19 -10.75
N VAL A 232 9.15 8.88 -9.90
CA VAL A 232 9.02 7.59 -9.22
C VAL A 232 7.77 6.87 -9.74
N PRO A 233 7.85 5.58 -10.11
CA PRO A 233 6.70 4.79 -10.53
C PRO A 233 5.67 4.67 -9.43
N VAL A 234 4.39 4.73 -9.81
CA VAL A 234 3.27 4.55 -8.89
C VAL A 234 2.37 3.40 -9.33
N ILE A 235 2.10 2.49 -8.40
CA ILE A 235 1.19 1.36 -8.57
C ILE A 235 -0.02 1.59 -7.68
N CYS A 236 -1.24 1.51 -8.23
CA CYS A 236 -2.47 1.67 -7.45
C CYS A 236 -3.20 0.33 -7.28
N PHE A 237 -3.76 0.09 -6.10
CA PHE A 237 -4.61 -1.06 -5.83
C PHE A 237 -6.01 -0.62 -5.36
N PRO A 238 -6.92 -0.31 -6.27
CA PRO A 238 -8.32 0.00 -5.96
C PRO A 238 -9.11 -1.31 -5.75
N ARG A 239 -9.03 -1.86 -4.55
CA ARG A 239 -9.62 -3.17 -4.24
C ARG A 239 -11.14 -3.12 -4.31
N GLY A 240 -11.72 -4.09 -5.04
CA GLY A 240 -13.17 -4.33 -5.09
C GLY A 240 -13.96 -3.36 -5.96
N ILE A 241 -13.31 -2.49 -6.75
CA ILE A 241 -14.02 -1.67 -7.75
C ILE A 241 -14.57 -2.53 -8.88
N LYS A 242 -15.63 -2.06 -9.53
CA LYS A 242 -16.27 -2.78 -10.64
C LYS A 242 -15.66 -2.46 -12.00
N ASN A 243 -15.09 -1.27 -12.18
CA ASN A 243 -14.60 -0.77 -13.46
C ASN A 243 -13.13 -0.34 -13.37
N TYR A 244 -12.21 -1.28 -13.59
CA TYR A 244 -10.78 -1.04 -13.59
C TYR A 244 -10.32 -0.18 -14.78
N LYS A 245 -11.02 -0.25 -15.91
CA LYS A 245 -10.74 0.60 -17.08
C LYS A 245 -10.98 2.06 -16.74
N GLU A 246 -12.17 2.41 -16.26
CA GLU A 246 -12.53 3.76 -15.85
C GLU A 246 -11.53 4.31 -14.81
N TYR A 247 -11.19 3.50 -13.81
CA TYR A 247 -10.19 3.88 -12.82
C TYR A 247 -8.82 4.19 -13.45
N SER A 248 -8.32 3.31 -14.33
CA SER A 248 -7.00 3.48 -14.94
C SER A 248 -6.93 4.70 -15.85
N GLU A 249 -8.03 5.01 -16.55
CA GLU A 249 -8.14 6.20 -17.41
C GLU A 249 -8.28 7.51 -16.62
N PHE A 250 -8.95 7.46 -15.46
CA PHE A 250 -9.15 8.63 -14.60
C PHE A 250 -7.90 8.90 -13.74
N VAL A 251 -7.44 7.91 -12.99
CA VAL A 251 -6.35 8.06 -12.00
C VAL A 251 -4.96 8.03 -12.66
N LYS A 252 -4.82 7.37 -13.80
CA LYS A 252 -3.60 7.31 -14.63
C LYS A 252 -2.35 6.84 -13.88
N PRO A 253 -2.40 5.75 -13.08
CA PRO A 253 -1.21 5.18 -12.47
C PRO A 253 -0.27 4.60 -13.53
N ASP A 254 0.99 4.31 -13.17
CA ASP A 254 1.92 3.63 -14.06
C ASP A 254 1.66 2.12 -14.17
N ALA A 255 1.12 1.53 -13.11
CA ALA A 255 0.62 0.15 -13.10
C ALA A 255 -0.57 0.03 -12.15
N ILE A 256 -1.37 -1.02 -12.32
CA ILE A 256 -2.55 -1.29 -11.51
C ILE A 256 -2.51 -2.69 -10.92
N SER A 257 -2.78 -2.79 -9.61
CA SER A 257 -3.02 -4.08 -8.96
C SER A 257 -4.50 -4.43 -9.03
N ILE A 258 -4.80 -5.69 -9.28
CA ILE A 258 -6.17 -6.18 -9.39
C ILE A 258 -6.51 -7.19 -8.30
N ASP A 259 -7.80 -7.26 -7.96
CA ASP A 259 -8.35 -8.25 -7.04
C ASP A 259 -8.44 -9.63 -7.73
N TYR A 260 -8.22 -10.71 -6.99
CA TYR A 260 -8.31 -12.08 -7.52
C TYR A 260 -9.74 -12.50 -7.93
N LYS A 261 -10.76 -11.72 -7.56
CA LYS A 261 -12.15 -11.94 -7.96
C LYS A 261 -12.49 -11.38 -9.34
N VAL A 262 -11.56 -10.66 -9.94
CA VAL A 262 -11.76 -10.03 -11.26
C VAL A 262 -11.36 -11.02 -12.36
N ASP A 263 -12.15 -11.06 -13.44
CA ASP A 263 -11.81 -11.85 -14.62
C ASP A 263 -10.53 -11.33 -15.28
N PRO A 264 -9.43 -12.11 -15.28
CA PRO A 264 -8.16 -11.67 -15.82
C PRO A 264 -8.19 -11.51 -17.36
N HIS A 265 -9.06 -12.22 -18.08
CA HIS A 265 -9.22 -12.07 -19.53
C HIS A 265 -9.81 -10.71 -19.88
N LYS A 266 -10.82 -10.29 -19.12
CA LYS A 266 -11.40 -8.94 -19.25
C LYS A 266 -10.35 -7.88 -18.99
N ILE A 267 -9.57 -8.02 -17.91
CA ILE A 267 -8.49 -7.08 -17.56
C ILE A 267 -7.46 -6.98 -18.68
N LYS A 268 -6.97 -8.10 -19.21
CA LYS A 268 -6.02 -8.12 -20.34
C LYS A 268 -6.53 -7.35 -21.55
N LYS A 269 -7.84 -7.47 -21.85
CA LYS A 269 -8.47 -6.78 -22.99
C LYS A 269 -8.60 -5.27 -22.76
N GLU A 270 -9.00 -4.86 -21.56
CA GLU A 270 -9.40 -3.48 -21.25
C GLU A 270 -8.26 -2.60 -20.74
N ILE A 271 -7.29 -3.16 -20.02
CA ILE A 271 -6.21 -2.40 -19.37
C ILE A 271 -4.98 -2.36 -20.28
N LYS A 272 -4.43 -1.15 -20.50
CA LYS A 272 -3.28 -0.89 -21.38
C LYS A 272 -1.98 -0.61 -20.63
N ILE A 273 -2.05 -0.51 -19.30
CA ILE A 273 -0.87 -0.35 -18.43
C ILE A 273 -0.51 -1.69 -17.79
N PRO A 274 0.71 -1.86 -17.25
CA PRO A 274 1.10 -3.07 -16.54
C PRO A 274 0.13 -3.43 -15.42
N VAL A 275 -0.18 -4.72 -15.33
CA VAL A 275 -1.11 -5.28 -14.34
C VAL A 275 -0.35 -6.14 -13.34
N GLN A 276 -0.67 -5.99 -12.06
CA GLN A 276 -0.06 -6.70 -10.95
C GLN A 276 -1.14 -7.47 -10.16
N GLY A 277 -0.78 -8.62 -9.60
CA GLY A 277 -1.66 -9.42 -8.73
C GLY A 277 -2.72 -10.18 -9.49
N GLY A 278 -3.87 -10.44 -8.87
CA GLY A 278 -5.03 -11.13 -9.45
C GLY A 278 -5.02 -12.65 -9.34
N LEU A 279 -3.90 -13.29 -9.02
CA LEU A 279 -3.89 -14.73 -8.72
C LEU A 279 -4.58 -14.99 -7.36
N ASN A 280 -5.48 -15.98 -7.32
CA ASN A 280 -6.20 -16.32 -6.09
C ASN A 280 -5.24 -16.82 -5.00
N PRO A 281 -5.12 -16.14 -3.85
CA PRO A 281 -4.20 -16.55 -2.79
C PRO A 281 -4.56 -17.90 -2.15
N ASN A 282 -5.81 -18.37 -2.26
CA ASN A 282 -6.22 -19.67 -1.71
C ASN A 282 -5.54 -20.83 -2.43
N ILE A 283 -5.00 -20.62 -3.63
CA ILE A 283 -4.24 -21.66 -4.35
C ILE A 283 -3.01 -22.12 -3.55
N LEU A 284 -2.47 -21.28 -2.68
CA LEU A 284 -1.35 -21.65 -1.80
C LEU A 284 -1.69 -22.71 -0.76
N LEU A 285 -2.98 -23.06 -0.62
CA LEU A 285 -3.47 -24.17 0.22
C LEU A 285 -3.53 -25.50 -0.56
N SER A 286 -3.27 -25.49 -1.86
CA SER A 286 -3.26 -26.66 -2.72
C SER A 286 -1.90 -27.35 -2.71
N ASP A 287 -1.79 -28.48 -3.41
CA ASP A 287 -0.52 -29.16 -3.64
C ASP A 287 0.41 -28.37 -4.58
N LYS A 288 1.69 -28.72 -4.57
CA LYS A 288 2.75 -28.01 -5.31
C LYS A 288 2.51 -27.97 -6.82
N GLU A 289 2.00 -29.07 -7.40
CA GLU A 289 1.77 -29.16 -8.86
C GLU A 289 0.60 -28.28 -9.28
N THR A 290 -0.47 -28.26 -8.49
CA THR A 290 -1.61 -27.35 -8.71
C THR A 290 -1.17 -25.88 -8.61
N ILE A 291 -0.38 -25.51 -7.59
CA ILE A 291 0.14 -24.14 -7.44
C ILE A 291 0.95 -23.75 -8.67
N LYS A 292 1.86 -24.63 -9.12
CA LYS A 292 2.72 -24.38 -10.29
C LYS A 292 1.89 -24.22 -11.57
N LYS A 293 0.95 -25.12 -11.81
CA LYS A 293 0.07 -25.10 -12.99
C LYS A 293 -0.72 -23.82 -13.08
N GLU A 294 -1.39 -23.45 -12.01
CA GLU A 294 -2.22 -22.24 -11.98
C GLU A 294 -1.39 -20.95 -12.08
N ALA A 295 -0.24 -20.90 -11.41
CA ALA A 295 0.66 -19.76 -11.53
C ALA A 295 1.19 -19.60 -12.98
N LEU A 296 1.57 -20.69 -13.64
CA LEU A 296 2.02 -20.66 -15.05
C LEU A 296 0.90 -20.26 -15.99
N ASN A 297 -0.32 -20.78 -15.82
CA ASN A 297 -1.50 -20.42 -16.60
C ASN A 297 -1.76 -18.91 -16.50
N TYR A 298 -1.74 -18.39 -15.26
CA TYR A 298 -1.94 -16.97 -15.01
C TYR A 298 -0.85 -16.10 -15.64
N LEU A 299 0.42 -16.47 -15.49
CA LEU A 299 1.54 -15.75 -16.08
C LEU A 299 1.50 -15.75 -17.62
N ASN A 300 1.06 -16.87 -18.24
CA ASN A 300 0.93 -16.99 -19.68
C ASN A 300 -0.17 -16.11 -20.25
N LEU A 301 -1.22 -15.84 -19.47
CA LEU A 301 -2.30 -14.96 -19.89
C LEU A 301 -1.81 -13.52 -20.13
N PHE A 302 -0.85 -13.03 -19.35
CA PHE A 302 -0.34 -11.66 -19.45
C PHE A 302 1.03 -11.57 -20.19
N LYS A 303 1.27 -12.50 -21.09
CA LYS A 303 2.41 -12.41 -22.03
C LYS A 303 2.19 -11.34 -23.08
#